data_ab1a834be397f7a8be5a1f4967f85847
#
_entry.id   ab1a834be397f7a8be5a1f4967f85847
#
_cell.length_a   1.000
_cell.length_b   1.000
_cell.length_c   1.000
_cell.angle_alpha   90.00
_cell.angle_beta   90.00
_cell.angle_gamma   90.00
#
_symmetry.space_group_name_H-M   'P 1'
#
loop_
_entity.id
_entity.type
_entity.pdbx_description
1 polymer ?
#
loop_
_entity_poly.entity_id
_entity_poly.type
_entity_poly.pdbx_seq_one_letter_code
_entity_poly.pdbx_strand_id
1 'polypeptide(L)'
;MAESRIEVLLKVSQVNLARAEKRFIDGEYDSAAFHASVAVESAANALILKLGGDEAKNHRAITGLAAVIRRIRPDWLREEGCEQLIEKGREIQREVVYARYPLKVADRWVTPMEY
;
A
#
# COMPACT_ATOMS: atom_id res chain seq x y z
N MET A 1 -8.91 4.54 -27.09
CA MET A 1 -7.67 3.82 -26.73
C MET A 1 -7.82 3.16 -25.37
N ALA A 2 -7.20 2.01 -25.18
CA ALA A 2 -7.21 1.34 -23.89
C ALA A 2 -6.42 2.15 -22.85
N GLU A 3 -6.90 2.15 -21.62
CA GLU A 3 -6.16 2.77 -20.52
C GLU A 3 -4.87 2.02 -20.25
N SER A 4 -3.83 2.76 -19.87
CA SER A 4 -2.58 2.15 -19.42
C SER A 4 -2.78 1.43 -18.10
N ARG A 5 -1.93 0.45 -17.81
CA ARG A 5 -1.98 -0.26 -16.52
C ARG A 5 -1.77 0.70 -15.36
N ILE A 6 -0.91 1.71 -15.53
CA ILE A 6 -0.67 2.74 -14.51
C ILE A 6 -1.97 3.49 -14.20
N GLU A 7 -2.69 3.93 -15.23
CA GLU A 7 -3.96 4.63 -15.03
C GLU A 7 -5.00 3.78 -14.30
N VAL A 8 -5.09 2.50 -14.66
CA VAL A 8 -6.00 1.56 -13.99
C VAL A 8 -5.65 1.43 -12.51
N LEU A 9 -4.37 1.24 -12.19
CA LEU A 9 -3.92 1.12 -10.81
C LEU A 9 -4.18 2.38 -9.99
N LEU A 10 -3.99 3.57 -10.59
CA LEU A 10 -4.30 4.83 -9.92
C LEU A 10 -5.78 4.98 -9.63
N LYS A 11 -6.64 4.59 -10.58
CA LYS A 11 -8.10 4.60 -10.36
C LYS A 11 -8.50 3.64 -9.25
N VAL A 12 -7.95 2.42 -9.25
CA VAL A 12 -8.21 1.43 -8.19
C VAL A 12 -7.79 2.01 -6.83
N SER A 13 -6.63 2.65 -6.77
CA SER A 13 -6.15 3.30 -5.55
C SER A 13 -7.12 4.38 -5.06
N GLN A 14 -7.54 5.28 -5.94
CA GLN A 14 -8.45 6.38 -5.58
C GLN A 14 -9.81 5.88 -5.10
N VAL A 15 -10.39 4.91 -5.79
CA VAL A 15 -11.68 4.33 -5.42
C VAL A 15 -11.59 3.66 -4.05
N ASN A 16 -10.52 2.91 -3.81
CA ASN A 16 -10.36 2.22 -2.53
C ASN A 16 -10.04 3.18 -1.39
N LEU A 17 -9.33 4.27 -1.65
CA LEU A 17 -9.09 5.30 -0.64
C LEU A 17 -10.42 5.93 -0.20
N ALA A 18 -11.28 6.27 -1.15
CA ALA A 18 -12.61 6.82 -0.85
C ALA A 18 -13.47 5.85 -0.05
N ARG A 19 -13.42 4.56 -0.41
CA ARG A 19 -14.13 3.51 0.34
C ARG A 19 -13.59 3.36 1.76
N ALA A 20 -12.27 3.43 1.92
CA ALA A 20 -11.65 3.35 3.23
C ALA A 20 -12.12 4.49 4.13
N GLU A 21 -12.15 5.71 3.61
CA GLU A 21 -12.63 6.88 4.36
C GLU A 21 -14.08 6.71 4.79
N LYS A 22 -14.94 6.26 3.90
CA LYS A 22 -16.35 6.04 4.21
C LYS A 22 -16.53 4.96 5.27
N ARG A 23 -15.84 3.83 5.13
CA ARG A 23 -15.93 2.73 6.09
C ARG A 23 -15.43 3.16 7.47
N PHE A 24 -14.36 3.95 7.49
CA PHE A 24 -13.84 4.48 8.74
C PHE A 24 -14.88 5.37 9.45
N ILE A 25 -15.52 6.27 8.71
CA ILE A 25 -16.56 7.15 9.26
C ILE A 25 -17.73 6.34 9.82
N ASP A 26 -18.09 5.25 9.14
CA ASP A 26 -19.19 4.38 9.54
C ASP A 26 -18.80 3.42 10.68
N GLY A 27 -17.56 3.47 11.17
CA GLY A 27 -17.09 2.60 12.25
C GLY A 27 -16.73 1.18 11.81
N GLU A 28 -16.68 0.93 10.52
CA GLU A 28 -16.32 -0.38 9.97
C GLU A 28 -14.80 -0.48 9.74
N TYR A 29 -14.05 -0.56 10.82
CA TYR A 29 -12.59 -0.40 10.80
C TYR A 29 -11.84 -1.51 10.07
N ASP A 30 -12.30 -2.74 10.15
CA ASP A 30 -11.70 -3.86 9.42
C ASP A 30 -11.85 -3.67 7.91
N SER A 31 -13.01 -3.26 7.46
CA SER A 31 -13.26 -2.96 6.04
C SER A 31 -12.48 -1.74 5.58
N ALA A 32 -12.39 -0.70 6.43
CA ALA A 32 -11.59 0.48 6.14
C ALA A 32 -10.12 0.11 5.94
N ALA A 33 -9.57 -0.72 6.82
CA ALA A 33 -8.19 -1.18 6.72
C ALA A 33 -7.95 -1.99 5.44
N PHE A 34 -8.88 -2.86 5.06
CA PHE A 34 -8.79 -3.61 3.81
C PHE A 34 -8.72 -2.69 2.59
N HIS A 35 -9.64 -1.72 2.48
CA HIS A 35 -9.65 -0.80 1.36
C HIS A 35 -8.43 0.11 1.34
N ALA A 36 -7.95 0.55 2.50
CA ALA A 36 -6.72 1.32 2.61
C ALA A 36 -5.52 0.51 2.10
N SER A 37 -5.48 -0.78 2.42
CA SER A 37 -4.39 -1.66 1.95
C SER A 37 -4.37 -1.79 0.43
N VAL A 38 -5.54 -1.95 -0.19
CA VAL A 38 -5.65 -2.03 -1.65
C VAL A 38 -5.21 -0.71 -2.28
N ALA A 39 -5.61 0.42 -1.70
CA ALA A 39 -5.22 1.74 -2.19
C ALA A 39 -3.70 1.92 -2.17
N VAL A 40 -3.04 1.56 -1.08
CA VAL A 40 -1.58 1.66 -0.94
C VAL A 40 -0.86 0.75 -1.93
N GLU A 41 -1.27 -0.51 -2.02
CA GLU A 41 -0.64 -1.47 -2.92
C GLU A 41 -0.78 -1.06 -4.38
N SER A 42 -1.97 -0.60 -4.77
CA SER A 42 -2.22 -0.17 -6.15
C SER A 42 -1.41 1.07 -6.52
N ALA A 43 -1.32 2.05 -5.62
CA ALA A 43 -0.51 3.24 -5.84
C ALA A 43 0.98 2.90 -5.93
N ALA A 44 1.47 2.02 -5.04
CA ALA A 44 2.86 1.58 -5.05
C ALA A 44 3.20 0.86 -6.36
N ASN A 45 2.33 -0.03 -6.83
CA ASN A 45 2.55 -0.72 -8.10
C ASN A 45 2.50 0.24 -9.29
N ALA A 46 1.64 1.25 -9.27
CA ALA A 46 1.62 2.27 -10.30
C ALA A 46 2.96 2.99 -10.38
N LEU A 47 3.53 3.35 -9.23
CA LEU A 47 4.83 4.02 -9.19
C LEU A 47 5.96 3.09 -9.63
N ILE A 48 5.94 1.82 -9.23
CA ILE A 48 6.91 0.83 -9.70
C ILE A 48 6.92 0.76 -11.23
N LEU A 49 5.74 0.67 -11.84
CA LEU A 49 5.63 0.65 -13.31
C LEU A 49 6.13 1.95 -13.93
N LYS A 50 5.81 3.09 -13.32
CA LYS A 50 6.29 4.39 -13.81
C LYS A 50 7.81 4.49 -13.80
N LEU A 51 8.45 3.84 -12.83
CA LEU A 51 9.90 3.81 -12.70
C LEU A 51 10.56 2.70 -13.55
N GLY A 52 9.78 1.94 -14.30
CA GLY A 52 10.29 0.90 -15.20
C GLY A 52 10.45 -0.47 -14.57
N GLY A 53 9.92 -0.68 -13.37
CA GLY A 53 9.91 -1.99 -12.72
C GLY A 53 8.66 -2.79 -13.05
N ASP A 54 8.54 -3.96 -12.44
CA ASP A 54 7.39 -4.85 -12.58
C ASP A 54 6.52 -4.83 -11.33
N GLU A 55 5.20 -4.97 -11.52
CA GLU A 55 4.27 -5.05 -10.40
C GLU A 55 4.67 -6.14 -9.41
N ALA A 56 4.61 -5.79 -8.12
CA ALA A 56 4.85 -6.76 -7.06
C ALA A 56 3.60 -7.61 -6.82
N LYS A 57 3.82 -8.85 -6.37
CA LYS A 57 2.76 -9.81 -6.05
C LYS A 57 2.73 -10.08 -4.55
N ASN A 58 1.65 -10.71 -4.10
CA ASN A 58 1.52 -11.18 -2.71
C ASN A 58 1.63 -10.05 -1.67
N HIS A 59 1.03 -8.89 -1.96
CA HIS A 59 1.00 -7.75 -1.05
C HIS A 59 2.39 -7.20 -0.70
N ARG A 60 3.33 -7.29 -1.64
CA ARG A 60 4.71 -6.81 -1.45
C ARG A 60 5.03 -5.56 -2.25
N ALA A 61 4.00 -4.79 -2.60
CA ALA A 61 4.20 -3.61 -3.44
C ALA A 61 5.16 -2.58 -2.81
N ILE A 62 5.05 -2.33 -1.50
CA ILE A 62 5.94 -1.38 -0.83
C ILE A 62 7.38 -1.88 -0.80
N THR A 63 7.59 -3.17 -0.54
CA THR A 63 8.93 -3.76 -0.59
C THR A 63 9.52 -3.67 -2.00
N GLY A 64 8.71 -3.97 -3.01
CA GLY A 64 9.11 -3.84 -4.41
C GLY A 64 9.43 -2.40 -4.80
N LEU A 65 8.61 -1.45 -4.35
CA LEU A 65 8.83 -0.03 -4.60
C LEU A 65 10.15 0.43 -3.95
N ALA A 66 10.43 0.03 -2.73
CA ALA A 66 11.67 0.37 -2.06
C ALA A 66 12.89 -0.11 -2.85
N ALA A 67 12.84 -1.35 -3.36
CA ALA A 67 13.92 -1.90 -4.18
C ALA A 67 14.13 -1.11 -5.48
N VAL A 68 13.03 -0.76 -6.16
CA VAL A 68 13.09 0.01 -7.41
C VAL A 68 13.64 1.41 -7.18
N ILE A 69 13.19 2.10 -6.14
CA ILE A 69 13.67 3.45 -5.79
C ILE A 69 15.16 3.42 -5.50
N ARG A 70 15.64 2.46 -4.73
CA ARG A 70 17.06 2.34 -4.41
C ARG A 70 17.93 2.08 -5.63
N ARG A 71 17.41 1.31 -6.58
CA ARG A 71 18.13 1.00 -7.81
C ARG A 71 18.17 2.17 -8.78
N ILE A 72 17.04 2.86 -8.98
CA ILE A 72 16.89 3.89 -10.02
C ILE A 72 17.26 5.27 -9.49
N ARG A 73 16.89 5.61 -8.27
CA ARG A 73 17.12 6.92 -7.64
C ARG A 73 16.73 8.08 -8.55
N PRO A 74 15.42 8.22 -8.84
CA PRO A 74 14.98 9.23 -9.81
C PRO A 74 15.31 10.65 -9.35
N ASP A 75 15.75 11.49 -10.30
CA ASP A 75 16.19 12.86 -10.01
C ASP A 75 15.10 13.72 -9.36
N TRP A 76 13.84 13.45 -9.69
CA TRP A 76 12.71 14.21 -9.15
C TRP A 76 12.37 13.86 -7.70
N LEU A 77 13.01 12.84 -7.15
CA LEU A 77 12.80 12.41 -5.77
C LEU A 77 14.14 12.51 -5.03
N ARG A 78 14.26 13.48 -4.13
CA ARG A 78 15.47 13.68 -3.34
C ARG A 78 15.76 12.45 -2.48
N GLU A 79 17.04 12.15 -2.25
CA GLU A 79 17.45 11.00 -1.45
C GLU A 79 16.75 10.95 -0.10
N GLU A 80 16.66 12.08 0.59
CA GLU A 80 15.93 12.19 1.85
C GLU A 80 14.46 11.82 1.70
N GLY A 81 13.81 12.29 0.63
CA GLY A 81 12.43 11.95 0.33
C GLY A 81 12.26 10.46 0.02
N CYS A 82 13.23 9.84 -0.65
CA CYS A 82 13.20 8.41 -0.91
C CYS A 82 13.22 7.60 0.38
N GLU A 83 14.11 7.96 1.31
CA GLU A 83 14.21 7.26 2.59
C GLU A 83 12.95 7.41 3.43
N GLN A 84 12.38 8.61 3.46
CA GLN A 84 11.11 8.85 4.16
C GLN A 84 9.96 8.07 3.55
N LEU A 85 9.87 8.01 2.22
CA LEU A 85 8.83 7.26 1.53
C LEU A 85 8.94 5.77 1.83
N ILE A 86 10.15 5.21 1.80
CA ILE A 86 10.39 3.80 2.10
C ILE A 86 10.01 3.50 3.55
N GLU A 87 10.44 4.34 4.49
CA GLU A 87 10.17 4.14 5.91
C GLU A 87 8.66 4.18 6.19
N LYS A 88 7.96 5.20 5.68
CA LYS A 88 6.51 5.32 5.83
C LYS A 88 5.78 4.18 5.16
N GLY A 89 6.22 3.78 3.98
CA GLY A 89 5.64 2.64 3.27
C GLY A 89 5.78 1.34 4.06
N ARG A 90 6.91 1.11 4.70
CA ARG A 90 7.13 -0.07 5.55
C ARG A 90 6.21 -0.06 6.77
N GLU A 91 6.03 1.09 7.41
CA GLU A 91 5.09 1.23 8.52
C GLU A 91 3.68 0.87 8.08
N ILE A 92 3.22 1.43 6.96
CA ILE A 92 1.88 1.17 6.43
C ILE A 92 1.73 -0.31 6.08
N GLN A 93 2.71 -0.92 5.43
CA GLN A 93 2.64 -2.32 5.06
C GLN A 93 2.52 -3.23 6.29
N ARG A 94 3.26 -2.94 7.35
CA ARG A 94 3.18 -3.68 8.59
C ARG A 94 1.79 -3.58 9.23
N GLU A 95 1.23 -2.36 9.29
CA GLU A 95 -0.11 -2.13 9.81
C GLU A 95 -1.17 -2.85 8.98
N VAL A 96 -1.02 -2.82 7.66
CA VAL A 96 -1.91 -3.49 6.72
C VAL A 96 -1.93 -5.00 6.95
N VAL A 97 -0.76 -5.62 7.15
CA VAL A 97 -0.67 -7.05 7.42
C VAL A 97 -1.45 -7.40 8.69
N TYR A 98 -1.27 -6.63 9.75
CA TYR A 98 -1.99 -6.86 11.01
C TYR A 98 -3.49 -6.62 10.87
N ALA A 99 -3.89 -5.67 10.04
CA ALA A 99 -5.31 -5.39 9.80
C ALA A 99 -6.01 -6.46 8.95
N ARG A 100 -5.27 -7.17 8.09
CA ARG A 100 -5.85 -8.17 7.17
C ARG A 100 -5.83 -9.59 7.73
N TYR A 101 -4.88 -9.91 8.60
CA TYR A 101 -4.67 -11.27 9.08
C TYR A 101 -4.69 -11.31 10.60
N PRO A 102 -5.21 -12.39 11.22
CA PRO A 102 -5.12 -12.55 12.66
C PRO A 102 -3.65 -12.57 13.09
N LEU A 103 -3.37 -11.90 14.19
CA LEU A 103 -2.03 -11.83 14.78
C LEU A 103 -2.09 -12.52 16.15
N LYS A 104 -1.15 -13.44 16.39
CA LYS A 104 -1.05 -14.08 17.68
C LYS A 104 -0.21 -13.22 18.62
N VAL A 105 -0.83 -12.72 19.70
CA VAL A 105 -0.17 -11.92 20.71
C VAL A 105 -0.24 -12.72 22.02
N ALA A 106 0.91 -13.10 22.57
CA ALA A 106 1.02 -14.05 23.67
C ALA A 106 0.29 -15.34 23.27
N ASP A 107 -0.70 -15.79 24.03
CA ASP A 107 -1.46 -17.02 23.73
C ASP A 107 -2.82 -16.71 23.11
N ARG A 108 -2.98 -15.54 22.53
CA ARG A 108 -4.26 -15.06 22.00
C ARG A 108 -4.10 -14.54 20.58
N TRP A 109 -5.11 -14.83 19.75
CA TRP A 109 -5.19 -14.27 18.41
C TRP A 109 -5.88 -12.91 18.44
N VAL A 110 -5.26 -11.94 17.76
CA VAL A 110 -5.83 -10.60 17.57
C VAL A 110 -6.38 -10.53 16.16
N THR A 111 -7.66 -10.25 16.02
CA THR A 111 -8.32 -10.15 14.72
C THR A 111 -8.16 -8.75 14.14
N PRO A 112 -8.40 -8.55 12.84
CA PRO A 112 -8.40 -7.21 12.24
C PRO A 112 -9.33 -6.22 12.93
N MET A 113 -10.43 -6.69 13.50
CA MET A 113 -11.36 -5.82 14.21
C MET A 113 -10.80 -5.29 15.53
N GLU A 114 -9.91 -6.03 16.16
CA GLU A 114 -9.31 -5.66 17.44
C GLU A 114 -8.08 -4.78 17.26
N TYR A 115 -7.50 -4.83 16.07
CA TYR A 115 -6.33 -4.04 15.74
C TYR A 115 -6.70 -2.61 15.36
#